data_d0885e5a0f99ae14d504150750f0b150
#
_entry.id   d0885e5a0f99ae14d504150750f0b150
#
_cell.length_a   1.000
_cell.length_b   1.000
_cell.length_c   1.000
_cell.angle_alpha   90.00
_cell.angle_beta   90.00
_cell.angle_gamma   90.00
#
_symmetry.space_group_name_H-M   'P 1'
#
loop_
_entity.id
_entity.type
_entity.pdbx_description
1 polymer ?
#
loop_
_entity_poly.entity_id
_entity_poly.type
_entity_poly.pdbx_seq_one_letter_code
_entity_poly.pdbx_strand_id
1 'polypeptide(L)'
;MNNTKQGKVQVSIIIPTYNESENIIQVLKSIGEHLPEDIAVEAIVVDDNSPDGTGKIVDDYINDEQNKIEYTVDIIHRKTKSGLSSAILDGIEHSSGETIVVMDSDFSHPPKIIPRLIEEIKISKCDIVIASRFVTGGAIKGWSIKRKLISKTAKGIAKAGLGVNESDPMSGFFAFNRNILEGIKFDAIGYKMLLEILVKTKGAKVKEIPYTFTDRTRGSSKLDSSTMLDYVKSVWRLYRYGSKATDSDTRTSVSFISKAGRFYTVGASGLLVNYIVAVLFVDAIMNLWYIHATIIGIIVAMSSNFILNKIWTFEDRNFGAKRTLVQYMEYAGFTSFAALVQLGMVYILVDNYQFEYALALILAVIIAASSNFILN
;
A
#
# COMPACT_ATOMS: atom_id res chain seq x y z
N MET A 1 40.21 -11.37 -28.18
CA MET A 1 40.49 -11.98 -26.84
C MET A 1 39.67 -11.21 -25.84
N ASN A 2 38.46 -11.67 -25.58
CA ASN A 2 37.56 -11.04 -24.60
C ASN A 2 37.97 -11.46 -23.21
N ASN A 3 38.70 -10.60 -22.51
CA ASN A 3 38.94 -10.72 -21.09
C ASN A 3 37.72 -10.16 -20.32
N THR A 4 36.61 -10.87 -20.39
CA THR A 4 35.58 -10.71 -19.38
C THR A 4 36.19 -11.10 -18.04
N LYS A 5 36.32 -10.16 -17.12
CA LYS A 5 36.70 -10.40 -15.73
C LYS A 5 35.73 -11.44 -15.16
N GLN A 6 36.08 -12.74 -15.22
CA GLN A 6 35.34 -13.83 -14.58
C GLN A 6 35.55 -13.76 -13.06
N GLY A 7 35.09 -12.68 -12.43
CA GLY A 7 34.88 -12.57 -11.00
C GLY A 7 33.48 -13.05 -10.65
N LYS A 8 33.30 -13.68 -9.49
CA LYS A 8 31.98 -14.00 -8.94
C LYS A 8 31.09 -12.74 -9.03
N VAL A 9 29.89 -12.87 -9.62
CA VAL A 9 28.92 -11.76 -9.69
C VAL A 9 28.64 -11.24 -8.27
N GLN A 10 28.76 -9.93 -8.10
CA GLN A 10 28.59 -9.29 -6.81
C GLN A 10 27.20 -8.66 -6.69
N VAL A 11 26.67 -8.15 -7.79
CA VAL A 11 25.38 -7.42 -7.82
C VAL A 11 24.50 -7.95 -8.94
N SER A 12 23.25 -8.24 -8.63
CA SER A 12 22.22 -8.57 -9.61
C SER A 12 21.14 -7.50 -9.63
N ILE A 13 20.87 -6.95 -10.80
CA ILE A 13 19.82 -5.94 -11.02
C ILE A 13 18.63 -6.65 -11.62
N ILE A 14 17.53 -6.71 -10.90
CA ILE A 14 16.27 -7.34 -11.33
C ILE A 14 15.36 -6.29 -11.95
N ILE A 15 14.97 -6.51 -13.21
CA ILE A 15 14.19 -5.56 -14.02
C ILE A 15 12.93 -6.28 -14.53
N PRO A 16 11.84 -6.30 -13.73
CA PRO A 16 10.57 -6.84 -14.19
C PRO A 16 9.97 -5.97 -15.28
N THR A 17 9.52 -6.58 -16.38
CA THR A 17 8.98 -5.86 -17.55
C THR A 17 7.62 -6.41 -17.97
N TYR A 18 6.75 -5.50 -18.43
CA TYR A 18 5.52 -5.83 -19.14
C TYR A 18 5.09 -4.68 -20.05
N ASN A 19 5.19 -4.86 -21.36
CA ASN A 19 4.95 -3.82 -22.39
C ASN A 19 5.88 -2.61 -22.22
N GLU A 20 7.19 -2.85 -22.30
CA GLU A 20 8.25 -1.84 -22.15
C GLU A 20 9.21 -1.81 -23.36
N SER A 21 8.73 -2.25 -24.54
CA SER A 21 9.51 -2.32 -25.77
C SER A 21 10.19 -1.00 -26.16
N GLU A 22 9.56 0.12 -25.84
CA GLU A 22 10.09 1.47 -26.13
C GLU A 22 11.20 1.93 -25.16
N ASN A 23 11.28 1.34 -23.97
CA ASN A 23 12.13 1.82 -22.88
C ASN A 23 13.29 0.89 -22.55
N ILE A 24 13.09 -0.43 -22.63
CA ILE A 24 13.98 -1.43 -22.04
C ILE A 24 15.44 -1.32 -22.49
N ILE A 25 15.69 -1.15 -23.79
CA ILE A 25 17.07 -1.06 -24.32
C ILE A 25 17.77 0.21 -23.83
N GLN A 26 17.06 1.31 -23.77
CA GLN A 26 17.63 2.57 -23.25
C GLN A 26 17.96 2.48 -21.77
N VAL A 27 17.13 1.77 -21.00
CA VAL A 27 17.37 1.51 -19.57
C VAL A 27 18.62 0.64 -19.41
N LEU A 28 18.75 -0.47 -20.17
CA LEU A 28 19.93 -1.34 -20.13
C LEU A 28 21.21 -0.57 -20.49
N LYS A 29 21.19 0.26 -21.53
CA LYS A 29 22.34 1.11 -21.89
C LYS A 29 22.67 2.09 -20.77
N SER A 30 21.66 2.76 -20.22
CA SER A 30 21.86 3.72 -19.13
C SER A 30 22.35 3.06 -17.84
N ILE A 31 21.99 1.81 -17.57
CA ILE A 31 22.59 1.04 -16.47
C ILE A 31 24.11 0.92 -16.70
N GLY A 32 24.54 0.43 -17.86
CA GLY A 32 25.97 0.27 -18.19
C GLY A 32 26.77 1.56 -18.03
N GLU A 33 26.21 2.70 -18.47
CA GLU A 33 26.85 4.02 -18.35
C GLU A 33 27.15 4.47 -16.91
N HIS A 34 26.44 3.89 -15.92
CA HIS A 34 26.54 4.34 -14.54
C HIS A 34 27.13 3.29 -13.58
N LEU A 35 27.40 2.06 -14.07
CA LEU A 35 27.96 1.01 -13.22
C LEU A 35 29.41 1.30 -12.87
N PRO A 36 29.84 1.02 -11.61
CA PRO A 36 31.25 1.07 -11.23
C PRO A 36 32.07 0.00 -11.98
N GLU A 37 33.25 0.36 -12.50
CA GLU A 37 34.12 -0.53 -13.28
C GLU A 37 34.70 -1.72 -12.48
N ASP A 38 34.75 -1.60 -11.15
CA ASP A 38 35.37 -2.56 -10.24
C ASP A 38 34.39 -3.62 -9.72
N ILE A 39 33.12 -3.57 -10.10
CA ILE A 39 32.06 -4.46 -9.60
C ILE A 39 31.56 -5.36 -10.75
N ALA A 40 31.54 -6.66 -10.51
CA ALA A 40 30.91 -7.60 -11.44
C ALA A 40 29.38 -7.57 -11.27
N VAL A 41 28.68 -7.10 -12.31
CA VAL A 41 27.22 -6.90 -12.30
C VAL A 41 26.54 -7.77 -13.36
N GLU A 42 25.39 -8.31 -13.03
CA GLU A 42 24.44 -8.87 -13.98
C GLU A 42 23.10 -8.11 -13.89
N ALA A 43 22.43 -7.94 -15.01
CA ALA A 43 21.04 -7.48 -15.06
C ALA A 43 20.17 -8.61 -15.61
N ILE A 44 19.10 -8.91 -14.89
CA ILE A 44 18.13 -9.94 -15.25
C ILE A 44 16.81 -9.26 -15.58
N VAL A 45 16.48 -9.25 -16.85
CA VAL A 45 15.16 -8.80 -17.33
C VAL A 45 14.17 -9.94 -17.15
N VAL A 46 13.04 -9.67 -16.52
CA VAL A 46 11.99 -10.68 -16.35
C VAL A 46 10.76 -10.22 -17.11
N ASP A 47 10.57 -10.79 -18.30
CA ASP A 47 9.45 -10.46 -19.18
C ASP A 47 8.19 -11.24 -18.81
N ASP A 48 7.20 -10.51 -18.28
CA ASP A 48 5.92 -11.07 -17.82
C ASP A 48 4.94 -11.37 -18.98
N ASN A 49 5.47 -12.01 -20.05
CA ASN A 49 4.76 -12.36 -21.27
C ASN A 49 4.22 -11.12 -22.01
N SER A 50 5.10 -10.22 -22.37
CA SER A 50 4.76 -8.96 -23.05
C SER A 50 4.30 -9.19 -24.50
N PRO A 51 3.07 -8.79 -24.85
CA PRO A 51 2.57 -8.92 -26.23
C PRO A 51 3.18 -7.91 -27.22
N ASP A 52 3.88 -6.86 -26.75
CA ASP A 52 4.52 -5.83 -27.57
C ASP A 52 5.92 -6.21 -28.10
N GLY A 53 6.38 -7.43 -27.78
CA GLY A 53 7.68 -7.92 -28.22
C GLY A 53 8.86 -7.49 -27.35
N THR A 54 8.62 -6.94 -26.15
CA THR A 54 9.68 -6.53 -25.21
C THR A 54 10.74 -7.61 -25.02
N GLY A 55 10.32 -8.86 -24.74
CA GLY A 55 11.25 -9.97 -24.52
C GLY A 55 12.15 -10.23 -25.74
N LYS A 56 11.58 -10.27 -26.96
CA LYS A 56 12.34 -10.47 -28.19
C LYS A 56 13.36 -9.36 -28.44
N ILE A 57 12.98 -8.11 -28.14
CA ILE A 57 13.89 -6.96 -28.29
C ILE A 57 15.11 -7.11 -27.37
N VAL A 58 14.93 -7.67 -26.18
CA VAL A 58 16.04 -7.94 -25.24
C VAL A 58 16.89 -9.10 -25.75
N ASP A 59 16.30 -10.20 -26.27
CA ASP A 59 17.04 -11.30 -26.91
C ASP A 59 17.92 -10.79 -28.07
N ASP A 60 17.34 -9.98 -28.96
CA ASP A 60 18.06 -9.41 -30.10
C ASP A 60 19.21 -8.52 -29.61
N TYR A 61 19.00 -7.75 -28.53
CA TYR A 61 20.03 -6.89 -27.94
C TYR A 61 21.20 -7.68 -27.32
N ILE A 62 20.92 -8.80 -26.62
CA ILE A 62 21.95 -9.67 -26.04
C ILE A 62 22.77 -10.37 -27.13
N ASN A 63 22.13 -10.79 -28.21
CA ASN A 63 22.77 -11.56 -29.30
C ASN A 63 23.48 -10.69 -30.35
N ASP A 64 23.34 -9.37 -30.29
CA ASP A 64 24.00 -8.46 -31.23
C ASP A 64 25.48 -8.25 -30.83
N GLU A 65 26.38 -8.84 -31.58
CA GLU A 65 27.85 -8.72 -31.42
C GLU A 65 28.38 -7.27 -31.49
N GLN A 66 27.60 -6.34 -32.04
CA GLN A 66 27.95 -4.92 -32.11
C GLN A 66 27.69 -4.20 -30.82
N ASN A 67 26.84 -4.75 -29.92
CA ASN A 67 26.59 -4.17 -28.61
C ASN A 67 27.74 -4.51 -27.65
N LYS A 68 28.60 -3.52 -27.38
CA LYS A 68 29.61 -3.63 -26.31
C LYS A 68 28.94 -3.45 -24.95
N ILE A 69 28.39 -4.53 -24.41
CA ILE A 69 27.80 -4.55 -23.07
C ILE A 69 28.94 -4.86 -22.10
N GLU A 70 29.22 -3.95 -21.16
CA GLU A 70 30.31 -4.07 -20.18
C GLU A 70 29.93 -4.94 -18.96
N TYR A 71 28.68 -5.39 -18.87
CA TYR A 71 28.14 -6.23 -17.81
C TYR A 71 27.27 -7.33 -18.41
N THR A 72 26.94 -8.36 -17.65
CA THR A 72 26.09 -9.46 -18.12
C THR A 72 24.61 -9.04 -18.15
N VAL A 73 23.94 -9.30 -19.27
CA VAL A 73 22.47 -9.15 -19.38
C VAL A 73 21.88 -10.51 -19.69
N ASP A 74 20.84 -10.89 -18.94
CA ASP A 74 20.08 -12.11 -19.15
C ASP A 74 18.58 -11.82 -19.14
N ILE A 75 17.77 -12.73 -19.70
CA ILE A 75 16.32 -12.57 -19.78
C ILE A 75 15.59 -13.85 -19.40
N ILE A 76 14.52 -13.70 -18.63
CA ILE A 76 13.57 -14.74 -18.30
C ILE A 76 12.25 -14.47 -19.01
N HIS A 77 11.86 -15.36 -19.92
CA HIS A 77 10.56 -15.34 -20.59
C HIS A 77 9.53 -16.11 -19.77
N ARG A 78 8.55 -15.41 -19.22
CA ARG A 78 7.46 -16.05 -18.48
C ARG A 78 6.36 -16.51 -19.44
N LYS A 79 5.77 -17.68 -19.16
CA LYS A 79 4.72 -18.26 -20.02
C LYS A 79 3.38 -17.50 -19.92
N THR A 80 3.12 -16.88 -18.77
CA THR A 80 1.87 -16.18 -18.48
C THR A 80 2.15 -14.96 -17.63
N LYS A 81 1.33 -13.91 -17.79
CA LYS A 81 1.38 -12.74 -16.92
C LYS A 81 0.95 -13.10 -15.50
N SER A 82 1.87 -13.04 -14.56
CA SER A 82 1.64 -13.42 -13.15
C SER A 82 1.92 -12.28 -12.16
N GLY A 83 2.33 -11.11 -12.64
CA GLY A 83 2.45 -9.87 -11.87
C GLY A 83 3.86 -9.57 -11.36
N LEU A 84 4.01 -8.32 -10.87
CA LEU A 84 5.28 -7.70 -10.55
C LEU A 84 6.09 -8.45 -9.47
N SER A 85 5.46 -8.76 -8.33
CA SER A 85 6.16 -9.40 -7.21
C SER A 85 6.65 -10.80 -7.57
N SER A 86 5.86 -11.56 -8.34
CA SER A 86 6.24 -12.86 -8.83
C SER A 86 7.40 -12.77 -9.83
N ALA A 87 7.40 -11.77 -10.74
CA ALA A 87 8.50 -11.55 -11.67
C ALA A 87 9.82 -11.19 -10.94
N ILE A 88 9.74 -10.38 -9.88
CA ILE A 88 10.90 -10.06 -9.05
C ILE A 88 11.45 -11.31 -8.38
N LEU A 89 10.60 -12.20 -7.84
CA LEU A 89 11.05 -13.45 -7.20
C LEU A 89 11.71 -14.39 -8.19
N ASP A 90 11.16 -14.58 -9.39
CA ASP A 90 11.77 -15.39 -10.43
C ASP A 90 13.16 -14.84 -10.80
N GLY A 91 13.29 -13.50 -10.91
CA GLY A 91 14.58 -12.85 -11.16
C GLY A 91 15.58 -13.05 -10.01
N ILE A 92 15.14 -12.96 -8.76
CA ILE A 92 15.98 -13.21 -7.58
C ILE A 92 16.47 -14.67 -7.54
N GLU A 93 15.59 -15.62 -7.84
CA GLU A 93 15.92 -17.05 -7.87
C GLU A 93 16.95 -17.37 -8.96
N HIS A 94 16.83 -16.73 -10.12
CA HIS A 94 17.75 -16.91 -11.26
C HIS A 94 19.09 -16.19 -11.08
N SER A 95 19.14 -15.16 -10.25
CA SER A 95 20.31 -14.30 -10.06
C SER A 95 21.37 -14.94 -9.15
N SER A 96 22.64 -14.49 -9.27
CA SER A 96 23.79 -15.04 -8.54
C SER A 96 24.49 -14.05 -7.61
N GLY A 97 24.20 -12.75 -7.74
CA GLY A 97 24.82 -11.68 -6.94
C GLY A 97 24.48 -11.72 -5.45
N GLU A 98 25.39 -11.28 -4.62
CA GLU A 98 25.19 -11.15 -3.17
C GLU A 98 24.30 -9.96 -2.81
N THR A 99 24.39 -8.88 -3.59
CA THR A 99 23.51 -7.72 -3.48
C THR A 99 22.50 -7.74 -4.62
N ILE A 100 21.24 -7.62 -4.28
CA ILE A 100 20.13 -7.53 -5.23
C ILE A 100 19.66 -6.08 -5.32
N VAL A 101 19.53 -5.57 -6.54
CA VAL A 101 18.88 -4.28 -6.84
C VAL A 101 17.61 -4.56 -7.61
N VAL A 102 16.51 -3.96 -7.22
CA VAL A 102 15.24 -4.05 -7.95
C VAL A 102 14.89 -2.66 -8.49
N MET A 103 14.52 -2.57 -9.76
CA MET A 103 14.10 -1.33 -10.40
C MET A 103 13.09 -1.57 -11.53
N ASP A 104 12.24 -0.58 -11.81
CA ASP A 104 11.34 -0.60 -12.97
C ASP A 104 12.08 -0.20 -14.24
N SER A 105 11.54 -0.58 -15.40
CA SER A 105 12.13 -0.40 -16.74
C SER A 105 11.67 0.87 -17.48
N ASP A 106 11.11 1.86 -16.79
CA ASP A 106 10.44 3.03 -17.39
C ASP A 106 11.09 4.40 -17.08
N PHE A 107 12.36 4.41 -16.64
CA PHE A 107 13.10 5.61 -16.20
C PHE A 107 12.48 6.38 -15.03
N SER A 108 11.38 5.93 -14.45
CA SER A 108 10.89 6.50 -13.17
C SER A 108 11.89 6.23 -12.05
N HIS A 109 12.72 5.18 -12.23
CA HIS A 109 13.86 4.81 -11.40
C HIS A 109 15.16 5.10 -12.17
N PRO A 110 15.80 6.25 -11.94
CA PRO A 110 16.96 6.65 -12.72
C PRO A 110 18.19 5.77 -12.42
N PRO A 111 18.81 5.11 -13.42
CA PRO A 111 19.94 4.19 -13.24
C PRO A 111 21.14 4.81 -12.49
N LYS A 112 21.37 6.10 -12.60
CA LYS A 112 22.41 6.84 -11.86
C LYS A 112 22.36 6.71 -10.33
N ILE A 113 21.26 6.19 -9.77
CA ILE A 113 21.10 5.95 -8.32
C ILE A 113 21.67 4.57 -7.93
N ILE A 114 21.81 3.63 -8.87
CA ILE A 114 22.29 2.27 -8.62
C ILE A 114 23.64 2.25 -7.88
N PRO A 115 24.68 2.98 -8.30
CA PRO A 115 25.95 2.97 -7.59
C PRO A 115 25.81 3.36 -6.12
N ARG A 116 24.99 4.36 -5.84
CA ARG A 116 24.75 4.82 -4.48
C ARG A 116 24.00 3.80 -3.63
N LEU A 117 23.04 3.05 -4.21
CA LEU A 117 22.37 1.95 -3.51
C LEU A 117 23.37 0.87 -3.11
N ILE A 118 24.27 0.49 -4.03
CA ILE A 118 25.30 -0.54 -3.80
C ILE A 118 26.31 -0.07 -2.76
N GLU A 119 26.79 1.16 -2.87
CA GLU A 119 27.74 1.77 -1.95
C GLU A 119 27.19 1.82 -0.52
N GLU A 120 25.94 2.25 -0.37
CA GLU A 120 25.29 2.36 0.95
C GLU A 120 25.13 1.02 1.66
N ILE A 121 24.86 -0.07 0.93
CA ILE A 121 24.84 -1.42 1.49
C ILE A 121 26.22 -1.77 2.08
N LYS A 122 27.29 -1.49 1.33
CA LYS A 122 28.67 -1.80 1.74
C LYS A 122 29.14 -0.94 2.91
N ILE A 123 29.01 0.39 2.80
CA ILE A 123 29.57 1.35 3.79
C ILE A 123 28.75 1.36 5.07
N SER A 124 27.43 1.44 4.97
CA SER A 124 26.57 1.58 6.16
C SER A 124 26.26 0.25 6.83
N LYS A 125 26.73 -0.88 6.26
CA LYS A 125 26.42 -2.25 6.72
C LYS A 125 24.91 -2.40 6.95
N CYS A 126 24.13 -1.86 6.02
CA CYS A 126 22.67 -2.00 6.00
C CYS A 126 22.29 -3.28 5.26
N ASP A 127 21.20 -3.88 5.69
CA ASP A 127 20.64 -5.06 5.04
C ASP A 127 19.78 -4.67 3.84
N ILE A 128 19.11 -3.51 3.91
CA ILE A 128 18.22 -2.97 2.89
C ILE A 128 18.51 -1.48 2.71
N VAL A 129 18.60 -1.03 1.46
CA VAL A 129 18.67 0.39 1.10
C VAL A 129 17.52 0.73 0.14
N ILE A 130 16.71 1.70 0.50
CA ILE A 130 15.54 2.15 -0.26
C ILE A 130 15.83 3.48 -0.94
N ALA A 131 15.67 3.55 -2.25
CA ALA A 131 15.55 4.83 -2.93
C ALA A 131 14.16 5.41 -2.59
N SER A 132 14.15 6.48 -1.80
CA SER A 132 12.95 7.05 -1.19
C SER A 132 12.59 8.40 -1.81
N ARG A 133 11.30 8.55 -2.12
CA ARG A 133 10.71 9.79 -2.63
C ARG A 133 10.33 10.77 -1.52
N PHE A 134 10.30 10.29 -0.28
CA PHE A 134 9.70 11.00 0.85
C PHE A 134 10.68 11.39 1.97
N VAL A 135 11.96 11.09 1.82
CA VAL A 135 13.01 11.58 2.71
C VAL A 135 13.51 12.96 2.23
N THR A 136 14.21 13.69 3.08
CA THR A 136 14.80 14.99 2.74
C THR A 136 15.68 14.87 1.49
N GLY A 137 15.42 15.67 0.46
CA GLY A 137 16.06 15.60 -0.85
C GLY A 137 15.37 14.67 -1.86
N GLY A 138 14.38 13.89 -1.44
CA GLY A 138 13.52 13.13 -2.35
C GLY A 138 12.42 14.01 -2.97
N ALA A 139 11.97 13.66 -4.17
CA ALA A 139 10.92 14.41 -4.86
C ALA A 139 10.07 13.54 -5.76
N ILE A 140 8.85 14.00 -6.07
CA ILE A 140 7.93 13.37 -7.02
C ILE A 140 7.50 14.43 -8.04
N LYS A 141 7.81 14.18 -9.33
CA LYS A 141 7.39 15.01 -10.45
C LYS A 141 6.28 14.29 -11.25
N GLY A 142 5.27 15.04 -11.67
CA GLY A 142 4.21 14.52 -12.57
C GLY A 142 2.99 13.89 -11.88
N TRP A 143 2.98 13.62 -10.56
CA TRP A 143 1.82 13.02 -9.91
C TRP A 143 0.67 13.99 -9.68
N SER A 144 -0.55 13.53 -9.99
CA SER A 144 -1.76 14.23 -9.60
C SER A 144 -1.95 14.27 -8.07
N ILE A 145 -2.70 15.25 -7.58
CA ILE A 145 -3.04 15.37 -6.14
C ILE A 145 -3.73 14.09 -5.64
N LYS A 146 -4.66 13.53 -6.42
CA LYS A 146 -5.34 12.25 -6.11
C LYS A 146 -4.34 11.11 -5.87
N ARG A 147 -3.34 10.96 -6.76
CA ARG A 147 -2.30 9.91 -6.63
C ARG A 147 -1.42 10.11 -5.40
N LYS A 148 -1.07 11.36 -5.09
CA LYS A 148 -0.32 11.71 -3.85
C LYS A 148 -1.12 11.35 -2.59
N LEU A 149 -2.42 11.64 -2.56
CA LEU A 149 -3.29 11.33 -1.42
C LEU A 149 -3.43 9.82 -1.23
N ILE A 150 -3.70 9.06 -2.30
CA ILE A 150 -3.78 7.59 -2.27
C ILE A 150 -2.47 6.99 -1.73
N SER A 151 -1.32 7.45 -2.22
CA SER A 151 -0.01 6.97 -1.76
C SER A 151 0.24 7.30 -0.28
N LYS A 152 -0.16 8.50 0.18
CA LYS A 152 -0.05 8.90 1.59
C LYS A 152 -0.92 8.02 2.50
N THR A 153 -2.15 7.76 2.09
CA THR A 153 -3.08 6.87 2.83
C THR A 153 -2.55 5.44 2.88
N ALA A 154 -2.10 4.89 1.75
CA ALA A 154 -1.53 3.55 1.70
C ALA A 154 -0.27 3.42 2.58
N LYS A 155 0.61 4.43 2.59
CA LYS A 155 1.76 4.50 3.52
C LYS A 155 1.28 4.52 4.99
N GLY A 156 0.26 5.31 5.31
CA GLY A 156 -0.32 5.37 6.66
C GLY A 156 -0.83 4.00 7.12
N ILE A 157 -1.52 3.26 6.25
CA ILE A 157 -2.00 1.90 6.50
C ILE A 157 -0.82 0.94 6.73
N ALA A 158 0.23 0.98 5.90
CA ALA A 158 1.41 0.14 6.06
C ALA A 158 2.11 0.42 7.40
N LYS A 159 2.31 1.69 7.74
CA LYS A 159 2.95 2.11 8.98
C LYS A 159 2.16 1.68 10.22
N ALA A 160 0.88 1.99 10.25
CA ALA A 160 0.01 1.69 11.40
C ALA A 160 -0.32 0.19 11.51
N GLY A 161 -0.40 -0.55 10.37
CA GLY A 161 -0.82 -1.95 10.30
C GLY A 161 0.25 -2.99 10.38
N LEU A 162 1.38 -2.67 9.83
CA LEU A 162 2.44 -3.66 9.68
C LEU A 162 3.68 -3.32 10.52
N GLY A 163 3.68 -2.18 11.22
CA GLY A 163 4.81 -1.74 12.04
C GLY A 163 6.04 -1.34 11.21
N VAL A 164 5.84 -0.93 9.94
CA VAL A 164 6.88 -0.49 9.02
C VAL A 164 7.11 1.01 9.22
N ASN A 165 8.32 1.41 9.61
CA ASN A 165 8.63 2.80 9.97
C ASN A 165 9.22 3.63 8.82
N GLU A 166 9.59 3.00 7.74
CA GLU A 166 10.23 3.60 6.57
C GLU A 166 9.34 4.68 5.92
N SER A 167 9.99 5.68 5.34
CA SER A 167 9.29 6.79 4.68
C SER A 167 8.67 6.37 3.36
N ASP A 168 9.28 5.41 2.64
CA ASP A 168 8.80 4.89 1.36
C ASP A 168 8.76 3.36 1.29
N PRO A 169 7.92 2.70 2.09
CA PRO A 169 7.89 1.23 2.16
C PRO A 169 7.31 0.57 0.90
N MET A 170 6.86 1.37 -0.05
CA MET A 170 6.26 0.91 -1.31
C MET A 170 7.08 1.34 -2.53
N SER A 171 8.34 1.75 -2.32
CA SER A 171 9.24 2.03 -3.44
C SER A 171 9.46 0.77 -4.28
N GLY A 172 9.48 0.91 -5.59
CA GLY A 172 9.92 -0.14 -6.52
C GLY A 172 11.43 -0.11 -6.76
N PHE A 173 12.16 0.84 -6.16
CA PHE A 173 13.59 1.02 -6.34
C PHE A 173 14.33 0.85 -5.00
N PHE A 174 14.97 -0.29 -4.84
CA PHE A 174 15.65 -0.64 -3.60
C PHE A 174 16.73 -1.68 -3.85
N ALA A 175 17.66 -1.80 -2.90
CA ALA A 175 18.69 -2.82 -2.89
C ALA A 175 18.71 -3.54 -1.53
N PHE A 176 19.15 -4.80 -1.51
CA PHE A 176 19.27 -5.57 -0.28
C PHE A 176 20.30 -6.69 -0.42
N ASN A 177 20.82 -7.17 0.71
CA ASN A 177 21.67 -8.35 0.77
C ASN A 177 20.82 -9.62 0.60
N ARG A 178 21.20 -10.51 -0.31
CA ARG A 178 20.48 -11.76 -0.59
C ARG A 178 20.23 -12.63 0.66
N ASN A 179 21.17 -12.65 1.58
CA ASN A 179 21.09 -13.47 2.80
C ASN A 179 19.88 -13.16 3.69
N ILE A 180 19.34 -11.94 3.62
CA ILE A 180 18.15 -11.59 4.41
C ILE A 180 16.88 -12.36 3.99
N LEU A 181 16.89 -12.99 2.81
CA LEU A 181 15.79 -13.79 2.32
C LEU A 181 15.86 -15.25 2.73
N GLU A 182 16.98 -15.69 3.34
CA GLU A 182 17.17 -17.09 3.72
C GLU A 182 16.10 -17.57 4.70
N GLY A 183 15.48 -18.70 4.37
CA GLY A 183 14.41 -19.28 5.19
C GLY A 183 13.05 -18.57 5.10
N ILE A 184 12.93 -17.49 4.33
CA ILE A 184 11.70 -16.75 4.18
C ILE A 184 10.93 -17.24 2.96
N LYS A 185 9.66 -17.63 3.16
CA LYS A 185 8.74 -17.95 2.05
C LYS A 185 7.98 -16.70 1.65
N PHE A 186 8.03 -16.36 0.37
CA PHE A 186 7.28 -15.26 -0.23
C PHE A 186 6.02 -15.79 -0.91
N ASP A 187 4.92 -15.04 -0.80
CA ASP A 187 3.63 -15.47 -1.36
C ASP A 187 3.43 -14.98 -2.80
N ALA A 188 4.37 -14.20 -3.35
CA ALA A 188 4.38 -13.70 -4.73
C ALA A 188 3.08 -12.97 -5.16
N ILE A 189 2.26 -12.49 -4.24
CA ILE A 189 0.98 -11.87 -4.53
C ILE A 189 1.02 -10.39 -4.25
N GLY A 190 0.77 -9.58 -5.28
CA GLY A 190 0.64 -8.13 -5.20
C GLY A 190 1.76 -7.38 -5.92
N TYR A 191 1.73 -6.05 -5.77
CA TYR A 191 2.63 -5.12 -6.48
C TYR A 191 3.72 -4.52 -5.59
N LYS A 192 3.88 -5.01 -4.35
CA LYS A 192 4.70 -4.32 -3.33
C LYS A 192 5.68 -5.27 -2.64
N MET A 193 6.63 -5.77 -3.43
CA MET A 193 7.65 -6.71 -2.97
C MET A 193 8.46 -6.14 -1.79
N LEU A 194 8.85 -4.87 -1.85
CA LEU A 194 9.58 -4.22 -0.76
C LEU A 194 8.81 -4.27 0.57
N LEU A 195 7.50 -3.99 0.55
CA LEU A 195 6.67 -4.05 1.77
C LEU A 195 6.67 -5.46 2.37
N GLU A 196 6.59 -6.49 1.53
CA GLU A 196 6.64 -7.88 1.97
C GLU A 196 8.02 -8.23 2.57
N ILE A 197 9.11 -7.79 1.94
CA ILE A 197 10.47 -7.95 2.48
C ILE A 197 10.56 -7.28 3.85
N LEU A 198 10.21 -6.00 3.99
CA LEU A 198 10.30 -5.25 5.25
C LEU A 198 9.52 -5.91 6.40
N VAL A 199 8.34 -6.46 6.10
CA VAL A 199 7.53 -7.15 7.12
C VAL A 199 8.10 -8.50 7.51
N LYS A 200 8.63 -9.26 6.54
CA LYS A 200 9.14 -10.62 6.78
C LYS A 200 10.57 -10.65 7.30
N THR A 201 11.38 -9.61 7.03
CA THR A 201 12.76 -9.47 7.53
C THR A 201 12.86 -8.55 8.75
N LYS A 202 11.98 -8.74 9.74
CA LYS A 202 11.99 -7.92 10.97
C LYS A 202 13.37 -7.91 11.63
N GLY A 203 13.86 -6.70 11.93
CA GLY A 203 15.19 -6.49 12.52
C GLY A 203 16.29 -6.21 11.50
N ALA A 204 16.02 -6.30 10.20
CA ALA A 204 16.93 -5.85 9.15
C ALA A 204 17.24 -4.34 9.30
N LYS A 205 18.50 -3.97 9.13
CA LYS A 205 18.93 -2.57 9.14
C LYS A 205 18.57 -1.92 7.83
N VAL A 206 17.63 -0.96 7.87
CA VAL A 206 17.12 -0.26 6.68
C VAL A 206 17.68 1.16 6.63
N LYS A 207 18.12 1.59 5.46
CA LYS A 207 18.52 2.98 5.16
C LYS A 207 17.73 3.50 3.97
N GLU A 208 17.33 4.76 4.01
CA GLU A 208 16.66 5.43 2.89
C GLU A 208 17.59 6.49 2.30
N ILE A 209 17.72 6.50 0.97
CA ILE A 209 18.43 7.52 0.22
C ILE A 209 17.48 8.31 -0.68
N PRO A 210 17.65 9.64 -0.80
CA PRO A 210 16.73 10.43 -1.61
C PRO A 210 16.94 10.21 -3.11
N TYR A 211 15.83 10.18 -3.87
CA TYR A 211 15.84 10.32 -5.32
C TYR A 211 14.62 11.09 -5.82
N THR A 212 14.70 11.56 -7.05
CA THR A 212 13.56 12.18 -7.72
C THR A 212 12.87 11.17 -8.61
N PHE A 213 11.65 10.81 -8.26
CA PHE A 213 10.75 10.05 -9.12
C PHE A 213 10.17 10.98 -10.18
N THR A 214 10.31 10.63 -11.44
CA THR A 214 9.63 11.34 -12.54
C THR A 214 8.61 10.38 -13.13
N ASP A 215 7.33 10.81 -13.22
CA ASP A 215 6.32 9.97 -13.82
C ASP A 215 6.65 9.70 -15.28
N ARG A 216 6.34 8.51 -15.75
CA ARG A 216 6.67 8.07 -17.12
C ARG A 216 6.09 9.04 -18.14
N THR A 217 6.89 9.34 -19.15
CA THR A 217 6.49 10.21 -20.27
C THR A 217 5.75 9.44 -21.38
N ARG A 218 5.89 8.11 -21.39
CA ARG A 218 5.29 7.18 -22.36
C ARG A 218 4.58 6.05 -21.62
N GLY A 219 3.45 5.57 -22.14
CA GLY A 219 2.64 4.53 -21.51
C GLY A 219 1.57 5.04 -20.54
N SER A 220 0.56 4.23 -20.24
CA SER A 220 -0.53 4.55 -19.31
C SER A 220 -0.27 4.00 -17.90
N SER A 221 -0.56 4.81 -16.88
CA SER A 221 -0.50 4.35 -15.47
C SER A 221 -1.65 3.36 -15.20
N LYS A 222 -1.30 2.14 -14.75
CA LYS A 222 -2.26 1.05 -14.47
C LYS A 222 -2.81 1.11 -13.04
N LEU A 223 -3.17 2.30 -12.52
CA LEU A 223 -3.89 2.41 -11.26
C LEU A 223 -5.37 2.13 -11.51
N ASP A 224 -5.73 0.85 -11.50
CA ASP A 224 -7.11 0.38 -11.57
C ASP A 224 -7.63 0.01 -10.17
N SER A 225 -8.95 -0.04 -10.01
CA SER A 225 -9.63 -0.44 -8.77
C SER A 225 -9.23 -1.85 -8.31
N SER A 226 -8.90 -2.76 -9.24
CA SER A 226 -8.34 -4.08 -8.95
C SER A 226 -7.01 -3.99 -8.18
N THR A 227 -6.13 -3.06 -8.56
CA THR A 227 -4.83 -2.82 -7.89
C THR A 227 -5.02 -2.41 -6.42
N MET A 228 -6.07 -1.65 -6.13
CA MET A 228 -6.39 -1.21 -4.77
C MET A 228 -6.88 -2.37 -3.90
N LEU A 229 -7.72 -3.26 -4.46
CA LEU A 229 -8.18 -4.48 -3.79
C LEU A 229 -7.02 -5.45 -3.51
N ASP A 230 -6.11 -5.61 -4.46
CA ASP A 230 -4.94 -6.47 -4.28
C ASP A 230 -3.96 -5.91 -3.24
N TYR A 231 -3.85 -4.57 -3.14
CA TYR A 231 -3.11 -3.94 -2.05
C TYR A 231 -3.74 -4.25 -0.68
N VAL A 232 -5.04 -4.09 -0.54
CA VAL A 232 -5.76 -4.41 0.73
C VAL A 232 -5.59 -5.89 1.08
N LYS A 233 -5.72 -6.80 0.12
CA LYS A 233 -5.48 -8.25 0.33
C LYS A 233 -4.04 -8.52 0.76
N SER A 234 -3.06 -7.87 0.16
CA SER A 234 -1.64 -8.01 0.51
C SER A 234 -1.36 -7.52 1.94
N VAL A 235 -1.87 -6.35 2.31
CA VAL A 235 -1.76 -5.81 3.67
C VAL A 235 -2.42 -6.75 4.69
N TRP A 236 -3.63 -7.25 4.39
CA TRP A 236 -4.33 -8.21 5.25
C TRP A 236 -3.53 -9.49 5.46
N ARG A 237 -2.90 -10.02 4.40
CA ARG A 237 -2.09 -11.22 4.47
C ARG A 237 -0.81 -11.00 5.28
N LEU A 238 -0.08 -9.92 5.02
CA LEU A 238 1.11 -9.55 5.77
C LEU A 238 0.80 -9.31 7.25
N TYR A 239 -0.34 -8.71 7.53
CA TYR A 239 -0.87 -8.56 8.87
C TYR A 239 -1.05 -9.92 9.57
N ARG A 240 -1.70 -10.89 8.91
CA ARG A 240 -1.87 -12.25 9.45
C ARG A 240 -0.55 -12.99 9.63
N TYR A 241 0.43 -12.74 8.76
CA TYR A 241 1.78 -13.30 8.90
C TYR A 241 2.47 -12.71 10.14
N GLY A 242 2.49 -11.41 10.30
CA GLY A 242 3.08 -10.73 11.46
C GLY A 242 2.44 -11.13 12.80
N SER A 243 1.12 -11.40 12.81
CA SER A 243 0.42 -11.84 14.03
C SER A 243 0.75 -13.26 14.47
N LYS A 244 1.25 -14.11 13.56
CA LYS A 244 1.69 -15.49 13.88
C LYS A 244 3.15 -15.57 14.31
N ALA A 245 3.97 -14.60 13.89
CA ALA A 245 5.44 -14.65 14.08
C ALA A 245 5.95 -13.95 15.35
N THR A 246 5.09 -13.29 16.13
CA THR A 246 5.58 -12.46 17.26
C THR A 246 4.78 -12.69 18.53
N ASP A 247 5.42 -13.34 19.48
CA ASP A 247 5.09 -13.33 20.90
C ASP A 247 5.61 -12.00 21.51
N SER A 248 4.74 -11.15 22.00
CA SER A 248 4.87 -10.05 22.96
C SER A 248 4.91 -8.58 22.52
N ASP A 249 5.67 -8.11 21.53
CA ASP A 249 5.83 -6.63 21.36
C ASP A 249 5.00 -5.99 20.21
N THR A 250 4.56 -6.77 19.23
CA THR A 250 3.69 -6.30 18.11
C THR A 250 2.20 -6.35 18.42
N ARG A 251 1.78 -6.87 19.57
CA ARG A 251 0.37 -6.96 19.98
C ARG A 251 -0.34 -5.61 20.00
N THR A 252 0.37 -4.51 20.26
CA THR A 252 -0.24 -3.19 20.43
C THR A 252 -0.73 -2.60 19.10
N SER A 253 0.11 -2.60 18.07
CA SER A 253 -0.27 -2.01 16.75
C SER A 253 -1.25 -2.90 15.97
N VAL A 254 -1.08 -4.22 16.06
CA VAL A 254 -1.95 -5.24 15.47
C VAL A 254 -3.35 -5.20 16.09
N SER A 255 -3.42 -5.09 17.42
CA SER A 255 -4.64 -4.90 18.17
C SER A 255 -5.36 -3.60 17.78
N PHE A 256 -4.61 -2.51 17.60
CA PHE A 256 -5.18 -1.20 17.24
C PHE A 256 -5.88 -1.21 15.88
N ILE A 257 -5.28 -1.80 14.82
CA ILE A 257 -5.91 -1.84 13.48
C ILE A 257 -7.08 -2.79 13.42
N SER A 258 -7.00 -3.94 14.10
CA SER A 258 -8.15 -4.83 14.22
C SER A 258 -9.30 -4.10 14.91
N LYS A 259 -9.03 -3.38 16.00
CA LYS A 259 -10.02 -2.57 16.71
C LYS A 259 -10.54 -1.42 15.85
N ALA A 260 -9.69 -0.70 15.14
CA ALA A 260 -10.11 0.36 14.23
C ALA A 260 -10.99 -0.18 13.08
N GLY A 261 -10.60 -1.28 12.44
CA GLY A 261 -11.42 -1.92 11.41
C GLY A 261 -12.80 -2.35 11.93
N ARG A 262 -12.85 -2.97 13.11
CA ARG A 262 -14.10 -3.34 13.78
C ARG A 262 -14.93 -2.09 14.12
N PHE A 263 -14.30 -1.04 14.65
CA PHE A 263 -14.95 0.22 14.97
C PHE A 263 -15.63 0.88 13.75
N TYR A 264 -14.94 0.95 12.62
CA TYR A 264 -15.52 1.48 11.38
C TYR A 264 -16.63 0.58 10.81
N THR A 265 -16.50 -0.74 10.93
CA THR A 265 -17.55 -1.69 10.51
C THR A 265 -18.81 -1.50 11.36
N VAL A 266 -18.66 -1.37 12.67
CA VAL A 266 -19.78 -1.05 13.59
C VAL A 266 -20.38 0.31 13.24
N GLY A 267 -19.56 1.34 12.99
CA GLY A 267 -20.04 2.64 12.53
C GLY A 267 -20.89 2.55 11.28
N ALA A 268 -20.43 1.82 10.25
CA ALA A 268 -21.18 1.60 9.02
C ALA A 268 -22.51 0.85 9.25
N SER A 269 -22.53 -0.16 10.12
CA SER A 269 -23.77 -0.85 10.49
C SER A 269 -24.77 0.07 11.21
N GLY A 270 -24.27 1.00 12.03
CA GLY A 270 -25.10 1.99 12.69
C GLY A 270 -25.78 2.98 11.73
N LEU A 271 -25.11 3.35 10.63
CA LEU A 271 -25.74 4.17 9.58
C LEU A 271 -26.97 3.45 8.97
N LEU A 272 -26.82 2.15 8.72
CA LEU A 272 -27.92 1.33 8.19
C LEU A 272 -29.06 1.21 9.21
N VAL A 273 -28.74 0.96 10.48
CA VAL A 273 -29.74 0.89 11.57
C VAL A 273 -30.47 2.21 11.71
N ASN A 274 -29.76 3.34 11.74
CA ASN A 274 -30.37 4.68 11.80
C ASN A 274 -31.36 4.89 10.66
N TYR A 275 -30.95 4.63 9.43
CA TYR A 275 -31.80 4.79 8.25
C TYR A 275 -33.05 3.92 8.32
N ILE A 276 -32.90 2.62 8.57
CA ILE A 276 -34.04 1.69 8.64
C ILE A 276 -35.02 2.09 9.73
N VAL A 277 -34.52 2.37 10.94
CA VAL A 277 -35.40 2.76 12.07
C VAL A 277 -36.13 4.06 11.77
N ALA A 278 -35.44 5.09 11.30
CA ALA A 278 -36.03 6.38 11.05
C ALA A 278 -37.12 6.31 9.97
N VAL A 279 -36.86 5.61 8.84
CA VAL A 279 -37.85 5.43 7.76
C VAL A 279 -39.05 4.60 8.23
N LEU A 280 -38.84 3.52 8.99
CA LEU A 280 -39.94 2.71 9.54
C LEU A 280 -40.88 3.51 10.44
N PHE A 281 -40.33 4.42 11.26
CA PHE A 281 -41.15 5.25 12.15
C PHE A 281 -41.91 6.37 11.43
N VAL A 282 -41.42 6.85 10.29
CA VAL A 282 -42.15 7.82 9.45
C VAL A 282 -43.25 7.11 8.68
N ASP A 283 -42.92 6.06 7.93
CA ASP A 283 -43.79 5.53 6.88
C ASP A 283 -44.67 4.33 7.34
N ALA A 284 -44.14 3.47 8.22
CA ALA A 284 -44.76 2.16 8.43
C ALA A 284 -45.44 1.96 9.79
N ILE A 285 -44.99 2.59 10.88
CA ILE A 285 -45.40 2.24 12.23
C ILE A 285 -46.28 3.31 12.90
N MET A 286 -45.84 4.60 12.89
CA MET A 286 -46.45 5.63 13.71
C MET A 286 -46.78 6.93 13.00
N ASN A 287 -46.51 7.10 11.72
CA ASN A 287 -46.67 8.40 11.04
C ASN A 287 -46.07 9.58 11.81
N LEU A 288 -44.91 9.35 12.43
CA LEU A 288 -44.27 10.37 13.26
C LEU A 288 -43.71 11.49 12.37
N TRP A 289 -43.73 12.70 12.93
CA TRP A 289 -42.98 13.80 12.34
C TRP A 289 -41.48 13.40 12.16
N TYR A 290 -40.95 13.59 10.95
CA TYR A 290 -39.63 13.10 10.52
C TYR A 290 -38.48 13.45 11.51
N ILE A 291 -38.54 14.60 12.22
CA ILE A 291 -37.56 14.98 13.22
C ILE A 291 -37.56 13.99 14.41
N HIS A 292 -38.74 13.62 14.92
CA HIS A 292 -38.83 12.64 16.03
C HIS A 292 -38.33 11.26 15.57
N ALA A 293 -38.67 10.84 14.34
CA ALA A 293 -38.21 9.58 13.79
C ALA A 293 -36.68 9.57 13.61
N THR A 294 -36.10 10.68 13.15
CA THR A 294 -34.64 10.83 13.06
C THR A 294 -33.95 10.73 14.41
N ILE A 295 -34.51 11.36 15.46
CA ILE A 295 -33.98 11.31 16.84
C ILE A 295 -33.98 9.83 17.32
N ILE A 296 -35.10 9.13 17.15
CA ILE A 296 -35.21 7.71 17.51
C ILE A 296 -34.19 6.87 16.77
N GLY A 297 -34.05 7.07 15.44
CA GLY A 297 -33.06 6.39 14.62
C GLY A 297 -31.62 6.59 15.13
N ILE A 298 -31.27 7.84 15.46
CA ILE A 298 -29.95 8.18 16.05
C ILE A 298 -29.73 7.45 17.38
N ILE A 299 -30.72 7.49 18.31
CA ILE A 299 -30.58 6.87 19.62
C ILE A 299 -30.42 5.34 19.48
N VAL A 300 -31.20 4.70 18.64
CA VAL A 300 -31.12 3.23 18.42
C VAL A 300 -29.79 2.86 17.78
N ALA A 301 -29.34 3.60 16.77
CA ALA A 301 -28.05 3.37 16.12
C ALA A 301 -26.87 3.60 17.08
N MET A 302 -26.93 4.67 17.89
CA MET A 302 -25.92 4.98 18.90
C MET A 302 -25.81 3.86 19.94
N SER A 303 -26.94 3.38 20.44
CA SER A 303 -27.01 2.28 21.41
C SER A 303 -26.49 0.98 20.82
N SER A 304 -26.90 0.64 19.59
CA SER A 304 -26.39 -0.52 18.85
C SER A 304 -24.89 -0.45 18.66
N ASN A 305 -24.36 0.68 18.19
CA ASN A 305 -22.93 0.89 17.98
C ASN A 305 -22.15 0.80 19.29
N PHE A 306 -22.67 1.36 20.39
CA PHE A 306 -22.04 1.24 21.70
C PHE A 306 -21.92 -0.22 22.14
N ILE A 307 -23.00 -0.99 22.06
CA ILE A 307 -23.01 -2.40 22.47
C ILE A 307 -22.06 -3.22 21.60
N LEU A 308 -22.12 -3.06 20.27
CA LEU A 308 -21.26 -3.77 19.35
C LEU A 308 -19.79 -3.40 19.56
N ASN A 309 -19.48 -2.13 19.73
CA ASN A 309 -18.12 -1.69 20.03
C ASN A 309 -17.61 -2.25 21.36
N LYS A 310 -18.44 -2.22 22.41
CA LYS A 310 -18.09 -2.77 23.72
C LYS A 310 -17.75 -4.25 23.64
N ILE A 311 -18.59 -5.06 22.98
CA ILE A 311 -18.44 -6.52 22.92
C ILE A 311 -17.39 -6.94 21.89
N TRP A 312 -17.45 -6.38 20.66
CA TRP A 312 -16.69 -6.86 19.52
C TRP A 312 -15.41 -6.08 19.27
N THR A 313 -15.45 -4.74 19.38
CA THR A 313 -14.27 -3.91 19.10
C THR A 313 -13.31 -3.90 20.28
N PHE A 314 -13.83 -3.65 21.48
CA PHE A 314 -13.01 -3.52 22.69
C PHE A 314 -12.96 -4.78 23.54
N GLU A 315 -13.75 -5.80 23.19
CA GLU A 315 -13.80 -7.10 23.88
C GLU A 315 -14.09 -6.97 25.40
N ASP A 316 -14.73 -5.83 25.81
CA ASP A 316 -15.12 -5.57 27.19
C ASP A 316 -16.46 -6.23 27.50
N ARG A 317 -16.42 -7.36 28.21
CA ARG A 317 -17.58 -8.14 28.60
C ARG A 317 -18.11 -7.79 29.99
N ASN A 318 -17.57 -6.74 30.62
CA ASN A 318 -18.07 -6.30 31.93
C ASN A 318 -19.26 -5.36 31.76
N PHE A 319 -20.44 -5.85 32.06
CA PHE A 319 -21.74 -5.13 31.99
C PHE A 319 -22.24 -4.62 33.35
N GLY A 320 -21.35 -4.32 34.31
CA GLY A 320 -21.74 -3.68 35.53
C GLY A 320 -22.52 -2.38 35.27
N ALA A 321 -23.74 -2.24 35.80
CA ALA A 321 -24.70 -1.20 35.41
C ALA A 321 -24.11 0.22 35.49
N LYS A 322 -23.48 0.60 36.62
CA LYS A 322 -22.87 1.92 36.79
C LYS A 322 -21.76 2.21 35.80
N ARG A 323 -20.87 1.22 35.59
CA ARG A 323 -19.74 1.33 34.63
C ARG A 323 -20.24 1.46 33.19
N THR A 324 -21.18 0.61 32.78
CA THR A 324 -21.76 0.63 31.46
C THR A 324 -22.49 1.93 31.16
N LEU A 325 -23.21 2.47 32.14
CA LEU A 325 -23.89 3.76 32.01
C LEU A 325 -22.89 4.90 31.78
N VAL A 326 -21.81 4.96 32.59
CA VAL A 326 -20.76 5.99 32.43
C VAL A 326 -20.12 5.90 31.05
N GLN A 327 -19.72 4.72 30.64
CA GLN A 327 -19.15 4.50 29.30
C GLN A 327 -20.12 4.88 28.16
N TYR A 328 -21.41 4.60 28.33
CA TYR A 328 -22.42 5.00 27.34
C TYR A 328 -22.58 6.52 27.28
N MET A 329 -22.59 7.21 28.44
CA MET A 329 -22.72 8.68 28.49
C MET A 329 -21.50 9.37 27.87
N GLU A 330 -20.29 8.86 28.12
CA GLU A 330 -19.05 9.33 27.45
C GLU A 330 -19.13 9.14 25.93
N TYR A 331 -19.50 7.94 25.47
CA TYR A 331 -19.68 7.65 24.07
C TYR A 331 -20.74 8.53 23.41
N ALA A 332 -21.90 8.70 24.06
CA ALA A 332 -22.97 9.58 23.60
C ALA A 332 -22.52 11.04 23.52
N GLY A 333 -21.74 11.52 24.50
CA GLY A 333 -21.17 12.87 24.50
C GLY A 333 -20.31 13.13 23.29
N PHE A 334 -19.37 12.21 22.96
CA PHE A 334 -18.51 12.32 21.75
C PHE A 334 -19.28 12.25 20.44
N THR A 335 -20.37 11.47 20.39
CA THR A 335 -21.17 11.32 19.16
C THR A 335 -22.25 12.38 18.98
N SER A 336 -22.57 13.14 20.01
CA SER A 336 -23.63 14.15 19.99
C SER A 336 -23.42 15.25 18.95
N PHE A 337 -22.20 15.67 18.71
CA PHE A 337 -21.93 16.69 17.70
C PHE A 337 -22.36 16.23 16.29
N ALA A 338 -22.00 15.02 15.91
CA ALA A 338 -22.41 14.46 14.60
C ALA A 338 -23.94 14.29 14.53
N ALA A 339 -24.58 13.93 15.64
CA ALA A 339 -26.04 13.84 15.72
C ALA A 339 -26.73 15.21 15.51
N LEU A 340 -26.20 16.27 16.09
CA LEU A 340 -26.71 17.63 15.88
C LEU A 340 -26.53 18.11 14.45
N VAL A 341 -25.38 17.83 13.82
CA VAL A 341 -25.15 18.12 12.41
C VAL A 341 -26.16 17.36 11.53
N GLN A 342 -26.37 16.07 11.80
CA GLN A 342 -27.33 15.25 11.06
C GLN A 342 -28.77 15.84 11.18
N LEU A 343 -29.23 16.16 12.39
CA LEU A 343 -30.55 16.72 12.62
C LEU A 343 -30.74 18.06 11.89
N GLY A 344 -29.77 18.96 12.00
CA GLY A 344 -29.81 20.25 11.31
C GLY A 344 -29.86 20.11 9.78
N MET A 345 -29.07 19.17 9.23
CA MET A 345 -29.08 18.90 7.77
C MET A 345 -30.40 18.29 7.30
N VAL A 346 -30.99 17.33 8.05
CA VAL A 346 -32.30 16.77 7.70
C VAL A 346 -33.35 17.86 7.68
N TYR A 347 -33.37 18.73 8.71
CA TYR A 347 -34.30 19.85 8.78
C TYR A 347 -34.16 20.79 7.57
N ILE A 348 -32.93 21.21 7.25
CA ILE A 348 -32.68 22.10 6.11
C ILE A 348 -33.12 21.46 4.80
N LEU A 349 -32.77 20.19 4.57
CA LEU A 349 -33.08 19.52 3.31
C LEU A 349 -34.58 19.27 3.13
N VAL A 350 -35.30 18.89 4.19
CA VAL A 350 -36.73 18.61 4.10
C VAL A 350 -37.54 19.89 4.07
N ASP A 351 -37.37 20.83 5.02
CA ASP A 351 -38.23 21.99 5.15
C ASP A 351 -37.88 23.11 4.15
N ASN A 352 -36.57 23.38 3.92
CA ASN A 352 -36.17 24.47 3.05
C ASN A 352 -36.03 24.06 1.57
N TYR A 353 -35.54 22.84 1.32
CA TYR A 353 -35.29 22.37 -0.05
C TYR A 353 -36.30 21.34 -0.55
N GLN A 354 -37.30 20.96 0.28
CA GLN A 354 -38.37 20.04 -0.10
C GLN A 354 -37.90 18.68 -0.62
N PHE A 355 -36.74 18.19 -0.07
CA PHE A 355 -36.26 16.86 -0.40
C PHE A 355 -37.17 15.80 0.23
N GLU A 356 -37.32 14.66 -0.43
CA GLU A 356 -37.92 13.49 0.17
C GLU A 356 -37.10 13.05 1.41
N TYR A 357 -37.82 12.74 2.50
CA TYR A 357 -37.19 12.45 3.81
C TYR A 357 -36.10 11.37 3.72
N ALA A 358 -36.36 10.25 3.04
CA ALA A 358 -35.41 9.16 2.91
C ALA A 358 -34.10 9.60 2.24
N LEU A 359 -34.19 10.42 1.19
CA LEU A 359 -33.03 10.97 0.48
C LEU A 359 -32.31 12.02 1.35
N ALA A 360 -33.05 12.92 2.00
CA ALA A 360 -32.49 13.91 2.92
C ALA A 360 -31.72 13.25 4.07
N LEU A 361 -32.24 12.17 4.62
CA LEU A 361 -31.60 11.41 5.69
C LEU A 361 -30.27 10.78 5.25
N ILE A 362 -30.20 10.17 4.07
CA ILE A 362 -28.96 9.63 3.50
C ILE A 362 -27.90 10.72 3.36
N LEU A 363 -28.26 11.86 2.76
CA LEU A 363 -27.33 12.98 2.56
C LEU A 363 -26.84 13.56 3.89
N ALA A 364 -27.73 13.74 4.86
CA ALA A 364 -27.41 14.27 6.18
C ALA A 364 -26.45 13.33 6.96
N VAL A 365 -26.66 12.02 6.87
CA VAL A 365 -25.77 11.02 7.49
C VAL A 365 -24.37 11.07 6.88
N ILE A 366 -24.24 11.18 5.56
CA ILE A 366 -22.93 11.28 4.87
C ILE A 366 -22.20 12.55 5.31
N ILE A 367 -22.90 13.69 5.42
CA ILE A 367 -22.34 14.97 5.86
C ILE A 367 -21.89 14.90 7.32
N ALA A 368 -22.71 14.33 8.21
CA ALA A 368 -22.39 14.16 9.62
C ALA A 368 -21.17 13.24 9.82
N ALA A 369 -21.09 12.13 9.08
CA ALA A 369 -19.95 11.23 9.13
C ALA A 369 -18.66 11.91 8.62
N SER A 370 -18.76 12.72 7.58
CA SER A 370 -17.61 13.48 7.02
C SER A 370 -17.15 14.56 8.00
N SER A 371 -18.07 15.25 8.69
CA SER A 371 -17.75 16.25 9.72
C SER A 371 -17.01 15.62 10.90
N ASN A 372 -17.44 14.45 11.35
CA ASN A 372 -16.79 13.72 12.43
C ASN A 372 -15.37 13.26 12.04
N PHE A 373 -15.14 12.90 10.76
CA PHE A 373 -13.81 12.54 10.24
C PHE A 373 -12.84 13.73 10.17
N ILE A 374 -13.35 14.94 9.90
CA ILE A 374 -12.52 16.15 9.81
C ILE A 374 -12.12 16.66 11.19
N LEU A 375 -12.97 16.45 12.20
CA LEU A 375 -12.77 16.95 13.58
C LEU A 375 -11.94 16.00 14.46
N ASN A 376 -11.76 14.73 14.07
CA ASN A 376 -10.91 13.72 14.72
C ASN A 376 -9.61 13.50 13.94
#